data_b33ee4425329611e4db8cd9d76c5c014
#
_entry.id   b33ee4425329611e4db8cd9d76c5c014
#
_cell.length_a   1.000
_cell.length_b   1.000
_cell.length_c   1.000
_cell.angle_alpha   90.00
_cell.angle_beta   90.00
_cell.angle_gamma   90.00
#
_symmetry.space_group_name_H-M   'P 1'
#
loop_
_entity.id
_entity.type
_entity.pdbx_description
1 polymer ?
#
loop_
_entity_poly.entity_id
_entity_poly.type
_entity_poly.pdbx_seq_one_letter_code
_entity_poly.pdbx_strand_id
1 'polypeptide(L)'
;LFTVIDDSLRVLLVQRALEPERRRWALPGGMLKPALDGSLEAAARRVLQRKVSVDVAHLEEVCTFSGADRDPRGWSIAVLFCALLQKDQVNALVRDKVEALEWADATNPGHRMAFDHALQLETALARLRARVAAKALPLHMLPERFTLTQLQRTCEAILGHPLDKSAFRRRLKDSPDLVELDEFIRGAQRPAQLYRAGDGFSFSG
;
A
#
# COMPACT_ATOMS: atom_id res chain seq x y z
N LEU A 1 1.41 -1.48 -4.09
CA LEU A 1 2.07 -1.09 -2.85
C LEU A 1 1.76 0.36 -2.56
N PHE A 2 1.26 0.65 -1.36
CA PHE A 2 0.97 2.01 -0.91
C PHE A 2 1.82 2.36 0.32
N THR A 3 2.21 3.63 0.40
CA THR A 3 2.86 4.24 1.56
C THR A 3 2.43 5.70 1.70
N VAL A 4 2.72 6.34 2.83
CA VAL A 4 2.52 7.78 3.02
C VAL A 4 3.87 8.47 3.11
N ILE A 5 4.11 9.45 2.23
CA ILE A 5 5.32 10.28 2.18
C ILE A 5 4.87 11.74 2.21
N ASP A 6 5.38 12.50 3.19
CA ASP A 6 5.07 13.92 3.36
C ASP A 6 3.56 14.21 3.33
N ASP A 7 2.81 13.48 4.16
CA ASP A 7 1.35 13.52 4.30
C ASP A 7 0.57 13.24 2.99
N SER A 8 1.21 12.63 1.99
CA SER A 8 0.60 12.27 0.71
C SER A 8 0.63 10.76 0.48
N LEU A 9 -0.48 10.19 0.03
CA LEU A 9 -0.55 8.77 -0.32
C LEU A 9 0.19 8.53 -1.64
N ARG A 10 1.15 7.61 -1.60
CA ARG A 10 1.98 7.22 -2.74
C ARG A 10 1.75 5.77 -3.13
N VAL A 11 1.91 5.50 -4.42
CA VAL A 11 1.90 4.15 -5.00
C VAL A 11 3.24 3.86 -5.66
N LEU A 12 3.79 2.66 -5.44
CA LEU A 12 5.00 2.24 -6.14
C LEU A 12 4.67 1.84 -7.57
N LEU A 13 5.29 2.52 -8.51
CA LEU A 13 5.26 2.20 -9.93
C LEU A 13 6.61 1.70 -10.41
N VAL A 14 6.58 0.85 -11.42
CA VAL A 14 7.75 0.34 -12.14
C VAL A 14 7.67 0.74 -13.61
N GLN A 15 8.76 1.18 -14.20
CA GLN A 15 8.84 1.38 -15.65
C GLN A 15 9.24 0.07 -16.32
N ARG A 16 8.47 -0.36 -17.30
CA ARG A 16 8.64 -1.65 -17.99
C ARG A 16 9.84 -1.62 -18.94
N ALA A 17 10.72 -2.62 -18.81
CA ALA A 17 11.88 -2.78 -19.69
C ALA A 17 11.57 -3.56 -20.98
N LEU A 18 10.47 -4.32 -21.05
CA LEU A 18 10.17 -5.26 -22.13
C LEU A 18 8.80 -5.01 -22.76
N GLU A 19 8.68 -5.41 -24.03
CA GLU A 19 7.39 -5.49 -24.74
C GLU A 19 6.47 -6.59 -24.14
N PRO A 20 5.16 -6.47 -24.32
CA PRO A 20 4.45 -5.29 -24.82
C PRO A 20 4.47 -4.13 -23.82
N GLU A 21 4.16 -2.92 -24.27
CA GLU A 21 4.06 -1.72 -23.43
C GLU A 21 5.41 -1.32 -22.77
N ARG A 22 6.52 -1.51 -23.48
CA ARG A 22 7.84 -1.05 -23.03
C ARG A 22 7.84 0.45 -22.71
N ARG A 23 8.60 0.85 -21.68
CA ARG A 23 8.69 2.21 -21.12
C ARG A 23 7.40 2.78 -20.54
N ARG A 24 6.29 2.05 -20.55
CA ARG A 24 5.10 2.43 -19.80
C ARG A 24 5.30 2.15 -18.32
N TRP A 25 4.64 2.94 -17.51
CA TRP A 25 4.59 2.72 -16.08
C TRP A 25 3.53 1.67 -15.72
N ALA A 26 3.79 0.88 -14.70
CA ALA A 26 2.96 -0.25 -14.32
C ALA A 26 3.00 -0.49 -12.82
N LEU A 27 1.98 -1.10 -12.28
CA LEU A 27 2.06 -1.71 -10.94
C LEU A 27 3.09 -2.85 -10.99
N PRO A 28 3.88 -3.08 -9.92
CA PRO A 28 4.74 -4.25 -9.83
C PRO A 28 3.91 -5.53 -10.02
N GLY A 29 4.24 -6.32 -11.03
CA GLY A 29 3.47 -7.51 -11.38
C GLY A 29 4.34 -8.58 -12.04
N GLY A 30 3.84 -9.81 -12.12
CA GLY A 30 4.54 -10.94 -12.73
C GLY A 30 3.63 -12.14 -12.94
N MET A 31 4.12 -13.10 -13.69
CA MET A 31 3.40 -14.34 -13.99
C MET A 31 3.45 -15.31 -12.80
N LEU A 32 2.34 -15.99 -12.55
CA LEU A 32 2.29 -17.17 -11.69
C LEU A 32 3.24 -18.25 -12.25
N LYS A 33 3.97 -18.91 -11.37
CA LYS A 33 4.87 -20.03 -11.68
C LYS A 33 4.46 -21.24 -10.84
N PRO A 34 3.58 -22.10 -11.32
CA PRO A 34 3.02 -23.22 -10.54
C PRO A 34 4.07 -24.13 -9.89
N ALA A 35 5.25 -24.26 -10.52
CA ALA A 35 6.36 -25.04 -9.96
C ALA A 35 7.08 -24.38 -8.76
N LEU A 36 6.85 -23.08 -8.52
CA LEU A 36 7.51 -22.31 -7.46
C LEU A 36 6.54 -21.70 -6.46
N ASP A 37 5.31 -21.43 -6.90
CA ASP A 37 4.33 -20.66 -6.15
C ASP A 37 3.27 -21.62 -5.59
N GLY A 38 3.30 -21.87 -4.30
CA GLY A 38 2.30 -22.71 -3.62
C GLY A 38 0.93 -22.04 -3.47
N SER A 39 0.86 -20.69 -3.69
CA SER A 39 -0.38 -19.93 -3.65
C SER A 39 -0.24 -18.64 -4.47
N LEU A 40 -1.36 -17.95 -4.72
CA LEU A 40 -1.37 -16.63 -5.37
C LEU A 40 -0.65 -15.58 -4.50
N GLU A 41 -0.80 -15.66 -3.19
CA GLU A 41 -0.08 -14.79 -2.25
C GLU A 41 1.44 -15.04 -2.33
N ALA A 42 1.89 -16.30 -2.36
CA ALA A 42 3.30 -16.65 -2.52
C ALA A 42 3.87 -16.11 -3.84
N ALA A 43 3.09 -16.19 -4.93
CA ALA A 43 3.46 -15.58 -6.21
C ALA A 43 3.63 -14.06 -6.10
N ALA A 44 2.70 -13.37 -5.45
CA ALA A 44 2.75 -11.92 -5.26
C ALA A 44 3.98 -11.53 -4.43
N ARG A 45 4.25 -12.18 -3.30
CA ARG A 45 5.44 -11.95 -2.45
C ARG A 45 6.74 -12.18 -3.24
N ARG A 46 6.84 -13.28 -3.98
CA ARG A 46 8.00 -13.57 -4.84
C ARG A 46 8.21 -12.48 -5.91
N VAL A 47 7.13 -11.97 -6.51
CA VAL A 47 7.22 -10.91 -7.51
C VAL A 47 7.72 -9.61 -6.89
N LEU A 48 7.22 -9.22 -5.72
CA LEU A 48 7.68 -8.03 -4.98
C LEU A 48 9.16 -8.14 -4.63
N GLN A 49 9.58 -9.27 -4.06
CA GLN A 49 10.98 -9.50 -3.71
C GLN A 49 11.91 -9.45 -4.92
N ARG A 50 11.50 -10.06 -6.06
CA ARG A 50 12.34 -10.11 -7.26
C ARG A 50 12.42 -8.80 -8.02
N LYS A 51 11.33 -8.04 -8.10
CA LYS A 51 11.26 -6.82 -8.92
C LYS A 51 11.67 -5.56 -8.21
N VAL A 52 11.33 -5.47 -6.92
CA VAL A 52 11.48 -4.23 -6.16
C VAL A 52 12.18 -4.42 -4.81
N SER A 53 12.58 -5.64 -4.49
CA SER A 53 13.29 -6.00 -3.24
C SER A 53 12.53 -5.60 -1.96
N VAL A 54 11.21 -5.69 -2.02
CA VAL A 54 10.33 -5.34 -0.90
C VAL A 54 9.74 -6.61 -0.31
N ASP A 55 9.84 -6.76 1.01
CA ASP A 55 9.05 -7.70 1.79
C ASP A 55 7.92 -6.93 2.50
N VAL A 56 6.74 -7.55 2.60
CA VAL A 56 5.54 -6.90 3.13
C VAL A 56 4.96 -7.71 4.28
N ALA A 57 4.72 -7.04 5.40
CA ALA A 57 4.05 -7.67 6.55
C ALA A 57 2.57 -7.98 6.23
N HIS A 58 1.90 -7.06 5.51
CA HIS A 58 0.51 -7.22 5.11
C HIS A 58 0.38 -7.24 3.59
N LEU A 59 -0.31 -8.26 3.09
CA LEU A 59 -0.67 -8.43 1.68
C LEU A 59 -2.08 -9.01 1.60
N GLU A 60 -2.99 -8.32 0.95
CA GLU A 60 -4.38 -8.80 0.78
C GLU A 60 -4.79 -8.84 -0.68
N GLU A 61 -5.59 -9.84 -1.05
CA GLU A 61 -6.24 -9.87 -2.35
C GLU A 61 -7.37 -8.83 -2.41
N VAL A 62 -7.37 -8.03 -3.47
CA VAL A 62 -8.39 -7.00 -3.70
C VAL A 62 -9.50 -7.54 -4.59
N CYS A 63 -9.14 -7.97 -5.79
CA CYS A 63 -10.05 -8.55 -6.78
C CYS A 63 -9.29 -9.18 -7.95
N THR A 64 -10.04 -9.81 -8.84
CA THR A 64 -9.53 -10.42 -10.07
C THR A 64 -10.04 -9.67 -11.29
N PHE A 65 -9.14 -9.37 -12.23
CA PHE A 65 -9.44 -8.84 -13.56
C PHE A 65 -9.27 -9.93 -14.61
N SER A 66 -10.18 -10.02 -15.57
CA SER A 66 -10.10 -10.99 -16.66
C SER A 66 -10.66 -10.43 -17.96
N GLY A 67 -10.17 -10.91 -19.07
CA GLY A 67 -10.68 -10.51 -20.38
C GLY A 67 -9.68 -10.63 -21.52
N ALA A 68 -10.20 -10.49 -22.75
CA ALA A 68 -9.39 -10.55 -23.99
C ALA A 68 -8.67 -9.25 -24.29
N ASP A 69 -9.26 -8.11 -23.94
CA ASP A 69 -8.79 -6.79 -24.36
C ASP A 69 -7.83 -6.13 -23.35
N ARG A 70 -7.59 -6.77 -22.21
CA ARG A 70 -6.73 -6.23 -21.16
C ARG A 70 -5.23 -6.41 -21.42
N ASP A 71 -4.85 -7.35 -22.25
CA ASP A 71 -3.47 -7.65 -22.63
C ASP A 71 -3.42 -7.97 -24.14
N PRO A 72 -2.58 -7.28 -24.94
CA PRO A 72 -2.50 -7.51 -26.39
C PRO A 72 -2.03 -8.92 -26.76
N ARG A 73 -1.48 -9.70 -25.83
CA ARG A 73 -1.06 -11.09 -26.05
C ARG A 73 -2.23 -12.09 -26.06
N GLY A 74 -3.43 -11.64 -25.66
CA GLY A 74 -4.64 -12.43 -25.64
C GLY A 74 -5.35 -12.45 -24.29
N TRP A 75 -6.31 -13.34 -24.18
CA TRP A 75 -7.13 -13.49 -22.98
C TRP A 75 -6.27 -13.80 -21.75
N SER A 76 -6.50 -13.07 -20.67
CA SER A 76 -5.66 -13.17 -19.48
C SER A 76 -6.43 -12.90 -18.19
N ILE A 77 -5.89 -13.41 -17.07
CA ILE A 77 -6.34 -13.13 -15.70
C ILE A 77 -5.23 -12.41 -14.96
N ALA A 78 -5.60 -11.42 -14.17
CA ALA A 78 -4.72 -10.83 -13.17
C ALA A 78 -5.43 -10.76 -11.81
N VAL A 79 -4.76 -11.24 -10.77
CA VAL A 79 -5.20 -11.08 -9.39
C VAL A 79 -4.49 -9.88 -8.79
N LEU A 80 -5.25 -8.90 -8.34
CA LEU A 80 -4.75 -7.68 -7.74
C LEU A 80 -4.58 -7.87 -6.24
N PHE A 81 -3.36 -7.60 -5.76
CA PHE A 81 -3.04 -7.52 -4.34
C PHE A 81 -2.75 -6.10 -3.89
N CYS A 82 -3.12 -5.78 -2.67
CA CYS A 82 -2.77 -4.54 -1.98
C CYS A 82 -1.82 -4.83 -0.82
N ALA A 83 -0.78 -4.01 -0.69
CA ALA A 83 0.11 -4.04 0.46
C ALA A 83 0.38 -2.63 0.97
N LEU A 84 0.43 -2.49 2.29
CA LEU A 84 0.71 -1.26 3.01
C LEU A 84 2.11 -1.35 3.60
N LEU A 85 2.91 -0.30 3.40
CA LEU A 85 4.30 -0.24 3.80
C LEU A 85 4.60 1.03 4.57
N GLN A 86 5.49 0.92 5.53
CA GLN A 86 6.16 2.06 6.12
C GLN A 86 7.20 2.62 5.15
N LYS A 87 7.35 3.96 5.09
CA LYS A 87 8.31 4.65 4.20
C LYS A 87 9.73 4.08 4.30
N ASP A 88 10.20 3.84 5.51
CA ASP A 88 11.58 3.41 5.78
C ASP A 88 11.87 1.95 5.40
N GLN A 89 10.83 1.13 5.21
CA GLN A 89 10.96 -0.25 4.73
C GLN A 89 11.16 -0.33 3.21
N VAL A 90 11.10 0.81 2.52
CA VAL A 90 11.11 0.85 1.07
C VAL A 90 12.46 1.28 0.54
N ASN A 91 13.44 0.40 0.60
CA ASN A 91 14.63 0.46 -0.24
C ASN A 91 14.35 -0.27 -1.57
N ALA A 92 13.32 0.20 -2.28
CA ALA A 92 12.98 -0.40 -3.57
C ALA A 92 14.16 -0.23 -4.55
N LEU A 93 14.79 -1.33 -4.88
CA LEU A 93 15.89 -1.37 -5.83
C LEU A 93 15.37 -1.82 -7.20
N VAL A 94 15.81 -1.13 -8.25
CA VAL A 94 15.56 -1.56 -9.64
C VAL A 94 16.18 -2.94 -9.85
N ARG A 95 15.36 -3.91 -10.19
CA ARG A 95 15.79 -5.28 -10.50
C ARG A 95 15.04 -5.80 -11.73
N ASP A 96 15.24 -7.06 -12.05
CA ASP A 96 14.70 -7.83 -13.19
C ASP A 96 13.56 -7.17 -14.01
N LYS A 97 13.87 -6.78 -15.25
CA LYS A 97 12.89 -6.27 -16.23
C LYS A 97 12.20 -4.95 -15.84
N VAL A 98 12.84 -4.16 -14.99
CA VAL A 98 12.42 -2.84 -14.56
C VAL A 98 13.48 -1.82 -15.01
N GLU A 99 13.09 -0.73 -15.68
CA GLU A 99 14.01 0.35 -16.06
C GLU A 99 14.14 1.41 -14.97
N ALA A 100 13.03 1.70 -14.27
CA ALA A 100 12.97 2.70 -13.20
C ALA A 100 11.86 2.36 -12.18
N LEU A 101 11.97 2.96 -10.99
CA LEU A 101 11.00 2.91 -9.92
C LEU A 101 10.61 4.32 -9.52
N GLU A 102 9.35 4.52 -9.15
CA GLU A 102 8.84 5.80 -8.66
C GLU A 102 7.75 5.60 -7.61
N TRP A 103 7.80 6.41 -6.57
CA TRP A 103 6.69 6.63 -5.66
C TRP A 103 5.82 7.77 -6.18
N ALA A 104 4.90 7.44 -7.08
CA ALA A 104 3.98 8.38 -7.69
C ALA A 104 2.83 8.74 -6.75
N ASP A 105 2.16 9.85 -7.00
CA ASP A 105 0.90 10.17 -6.33
C ASP A 105 -0.15 9.10 -6.64
N ALA A 106 -0.78 8.53 -5.60
CA ALA A 106 -1.71 7.43 -5.79
C ALA A 106 -3.02 7.85 -6.47
N THR A 107 -3.39 9.13 -6.38
CA THR A 107 -4.62 9.68 -6.98
C THR A 107 -4.40 10.15 -8.40
N ASN A 108 -3.22 10.71 -8.69
CA ASN A 108 -2.83 11.17 -10.01
C ASN A 108 -1.36 10.84 -10.27
N PRO A 109 -1.03 9.65 -10.76
CA PRO A 109 0.35 9.22 -10.95
C PRO A 109 1.16 10.04 -11.95
N GLY A 110 0.52 10.87 -12.78
CA GLY A 110 1.20 11.69 -13.78
C GLY A 110 1.74 10.91 -14.99
N HIS A 111 1.49 9.61 -15.05
CA HIS A 111 2.02 8.72 -16.08
C HIS A 111 0.95 7.97 -16.84
N ARG A 112 1.21 7.73 -18.13
CA ARG A 112 0.41 6.77 -18.90
C ARG A 112 0.78 5.35 -18.47
N MET A 113 -0.15 4.66 -17.85
CA MET A 113 0.06 3.30 -17.34
C MET A 113 -0.10 2.25 -18.45
N ALA A 114 0.59 1.13 -18.28
CA ALA A 114 0.52 -0.04 -19.15
C ALA A 114 -0.78 -0.81 -18.94
N PHE A 115 -1.30 -1.42 -19.98
CA PHE A 115 -2.47 -2.28 -19.92
C PHE A 115 -3.68 -1.61 -19.23
N ASP A 116 -4.37 -2.34 -18.37
CA ASP A 116 -5.46 -1.90 -17.50
C ASP A 116 -4.98 -1.48 -16.10
N HIS A 117 -3.68 -1.24 -15.90
CA HIS A 117 -3.12 -0.93 -14.58
C HIS A 117 -3.65 0.37 -13.97
N ALA A 118 -4.11 1.32 -14.78
CA ALA A 118 -4.80 2.52 -14.26
C ALA A 118 -6.10 2.14 -13.54
N LEU A 119 -6.92 1.29 -14.16
CA LEU A 119 -8.15 0.76 -13.55
C LEU A 119 -7.85 -0.09 -12.30
N GLN A 120 -6.79 -0.90 -12.34
CA GLN A 120 -6.35 -1.68 -11.18
C GLN A 120 -5.95 -0.78 -10.00
N LEU A 121 -5.21 0.31 -10.26
CA LEU A 121 -4.83 1.28 -9.24
C LEU A 121 -6.06 1.98 -8.64
N GLU A 122 -6.97 2.44 -9.48
CA GLU A 122 -8.23 3.07 -9.05
C GLU A 122 -9.05 2.12 -8.15
N THR A 123 -9.15 0.86 -8.54
CA THR A 123 -9.86 -0.17 -7.76
C THR A 123 -9.20 -0.42 -6.40
N ALA A 124 -7.85 -0.56 -6.37
CA ALA A 124 -7.11 -0.73 -5.13
C ALA A 124 -7.25 0.48 -4.19
N LEU A 125 -7.17 1.69 -4.74
CA LEU A 125 -7.34 2.94 -3.99
C LEU A 125 -8.74 3.08 -3.40
N ALA A 126 -9.77 2.79 -4.20
CA ALA A 126 -11.16 2.79 -3.74
C ALA A 126 -11.37 1.79 -2.60
N ARG A 127 -10.82 0.57 -2.71
CA ARG A 127 -10.88 -0.45 -1.65
C ARG A 127 -10.18 0.02 -0.38
N LEU A 128 -8.96 0.57 -0.47
CA LEU A 128 -8.21 1.09 0.67
C LEU A 128 -8.97 2.20 1.39
N ARG A 129 -9.50 3.18 0.63
CA ARG A 129 -10.31 4.28 1.16
C ARG A 129 -11.56 3.78 1.87
N ALA A 130 -12.29 2.85 1.26
CA ALA A 130 -13.49 2.26 1.85
C ALA A 130 -13.20 1.59 3.20
N ARG A 131 -12.08 0.87 3.32
CA ARG A 131 -11.67 0.23 4.59
C ARG A 131 -11.34 1.24 5.67
N VAL A 132 -10.53 2.27 5.34
CA VAL A 132 -10.18 3.32 6.32
C VAL A 132 -11.43 4.12 6.73
N ALA A 133 -12.33 4.40 5.80
CA ALA A 133 -13.63 5.01 6.10
C ALA A 133 -14.50 4.11 7.01
N ALA A 134 -14.47 2.79 6.81
CA ALA A 134 -15.11 1.78 7.65
C ALA A 134 -14.35 1.48 8.94
N LYS A 135 -13.38 2.30 9.32
CA LYS A 135 -12.60 2.30 10.57
C LYS A 135 -11.38 1.35 10.62
N ALA A 136 -10.99 0.66 9.55
CA ALA A 136 -9.73 -0.06 9.53
C ALA A 136 -8.55 0.92 9.74
N LEU A 137 -7.58 0.55 10.57
CA LEU A 137 -6.43 1.40 10.89
C LEU A 137 -5.22 1.01 10.04
N PRO A 138 -4.61 1.92 9.26
CA PRO A 138 -3.50 1.61 8.37
C PRO A 138 -2.15 1.54 9.14
N LEU A 139 -2.08 0.74 10.21
CA LEU A 139 -0.94 0.69 11.12
C LEU A 139 0.34 0.16 10.45
N HIS A 140 0.22 -0.64 9.40
CA HIS A 140 1.37 -1.10 8.60
C HIS A 140 2.10 0.03 7.84
N MET A 141 1.50 1.23 7.75
CA MET A 141 2.14 2.42 7.17
C MET A 141 2.86 3.28 8.22
N LEU A 142 2.76 2.93 9.50
CA LEU A 142 3.32 3.68 10.62
C LEU A 142 4.56 2.99 11.18
N PRO A 143 5.47 3.74 11.83
CA PRO A 143 6.56 3.14 12.60
C PRO A 143 6.00 2.28 13.73
N GLU A 144 6.84 1.39 14.28
CA GLU A 144 6.46 0.51 15.40
C GLU A 144 5.85 1.29 16.58
N ARG A 145 6.36 2.51 16.82
CA ARG A 145 5.87 3.45 17.82
C ARG A 145 5.45 4.74 17.16
N PHE A 146 4.22 5.13 17.36
CA PHE A 146 3.63 6.29 16.70
C PHE A 146 2.71 7.08 17.65
N THR A 147 2.39 8.30 17.25
CA THR A 147 1.40 9.13 17.93
C THR A 147 0.04 9.06 17.25
N LEU A 148 -1.05 9.34 17.96
CA LEU A 148 -2.38 9.45 17.34
C LEU A 148 -2.45 10.55 16.27
N THR A 149 -1.56 11.54 16.33
CA THR A 149 -1.46 12.58 15.28
C THR A 149 -0.88 12.01 13.99
N GLN A 150 0.15 11.16 14.06
CA GLN A 150 0.68 10.47 12.89
C GLN A 150 -0.35 9.53 12.30
N LEU A 151 -1.05 8.74 13.11
CA LEU A 151 -2.13 7.87 12.64
C LEU A 151 -3.26 8.66 11.96
N GLN A 152 -3.68 9.79 12.55
CA GLN A 152 -4.69 10.67 11.95
C GLN A 152 -4.24 11.18 10.58
N ARG A 153 -3.03 11.72 10.45
CA ARG A 153 -2.48 12.19 9.17
C ARG A 153 -2.38 11.09 8.12
N THR A 154 -2.00 9.88 8.53
CA THR A 154 -1.99 8.72 7.62
C THR A 154 -3.39 8.39 7.12
N CYS A 155 -4.42 8.40 7.98
CA CYS A 155 -5.80 8.23 7.57
C CYS A 155 -6.27 9.35 6.63
N GLU A 156 -5.94 10.60 6.94
CA GLU A 156 -6.29 11.78 6.12
C GLU A 156 -5.64 11.72 4.73
N ALA A 157 -4.36 11.31 4.65
CA ALA A 157 -3.66 11.10 3.38
C ALA A 157 -4.33 10.05 2.51
N ILE A 158 -4.81 8.94 3.10
CA ILE A 158 -5.54 7.89 2.37
C ILE A 158 -6.91 8.39 1.91
N LEU A 159 -7.67 9.03 2.80
CA LEU A 159 -9.03 9.49 2.52
C LEU A 159 -9.06 10.69 1.56
N GLY A 160 -8.00 11.51 1.56
CA GLY A 160 -7.91 12.73 0.76
C GLY A 160 -8.66 13.93 1.36
N HIS A 161 -9.06 13.87 2.62
CA HIS A 161 -9.72 14.95 3.35
C HIS A 161 -9.38 14.92 4.84
N PRO A 162 -9.45 16.07 5.54
CA PRO A 162 -9.19 16.15 6.98
C PRO A 162 -10.27 15.42 7.79
N LEU A 163 -9.86 14.94 8.98
CA LEU A 163 -10.72 14.31 9.98
C LEU A 163 -10.86 15.21 11.21
N ASP A 164 -12.05 15.26 11.81
CA ASP A 164 -12.24 15.94 13.09
C ASP A 164 -11.41 15.23 14.18
N LYS A 165 -10.48 15.97 14.77
CA LYS A 165 -9.52 15.45 15.75
C LYS A 165 -10.19 14.86 16.98
N SER A 166 -11.27 15.49 17.47
CA SER A 166 -11.95 15.06 18.69
C SER A 166 -12.75 13.79 18.45
N ALA A 167 -13.47 13.72 17.31
CA ALA A 167 -14.20 12.52 16.90
C ALA A 167 -13.24 11.35 16.63
N PHE A 168 -12.11 11.62 15.95
CA PHE A 168 -11.08 10.61 15.67
C PHE A 168 -10.51 10.01 16.95
N ARG A 169 -10.07 10.85 17.90
CA ARG A 169 -9.53 10.39 19.18
C ARG A 169 -10.55 9.65 20.05
N ARG A 170 -11.80 10.13 20.08
CA ARG A 170 -12.90 9.45 20.80
C ARG A 170 -13.13 8.05 20.24
N ARG A 171 -13.08 7.90 18.91
CA ARG A 171 -13.22 6.59 18.25
C ARG A 171 -12.13 5.60 18.63
N LEU A 172 -10.90 6.07 18.87
CA LEU A 172 -9.74 5.23 19.14
C LEU A 172 -9.56 4.88 20.63
N LYS A 173 -10.30 5.52 21.54
CA LYS A 173 -10.08 5.45 23.00
C LYS A 173 -10.04 4.01 23.54
N ASP A 174 -10.89 3.14 22.99
CA ASP A 174 -11.01 1.75 23.46
C ASP A 174 -10.78 0.77 22.30
N SER A 175 -9.99 1.17 21.30
CA SER A 175 -9.68 0.31 20.16
C SER A 175 -8.75 -0.83 20.58
N PRO A 176 -9.11 -2.10 20.37
CA PRO A 176 -8.25 -3.24 20.65
C PRO A 176 -7.00 -3.29 19.76
N ASP A 177 -7.01 -2.54 18.63
CA ASP A 177 -5.91 -2.47 17.70
C ASP A 177 -4.74 -1.61 18.19
N LEU A 178 -4.94 -0.84 19.26
CA LEU A 178 -3.96 0.11 19.78
C LEU A 178 -3.58 -0.22 21.24
N VAL A 179 -2.29 -0.25 21.49
CA VAL A 179 -1.72 -0.32 22.84
C VAL A 179 -1.05 1.00 23.16
N GLU A 180 -1.52 1.67 24.24
CA GLU A 180 -0.87 2.85 24.78
C GLU A 180 0.42 2.46 25.48
N LEU A 181 1.51 3.18 25.21
CA LEU A 181 2.82 2.96 25.84
C LEU A 181 3.01 3.98 26.96
N ASP A 182 3.76 3.64 27.99
CA ASP A 182 4.19 4.62 29.03
C ASP A 182 5.41 5.43 28.51
N GLU A 183 5.28 5.97 27.31
CA GLU A 183 6.33 6.70 26.61
C GLU A 183 5.77 7.93 25.90
N PHE A 184 6.58 8.99 25.84
CA PHE A 184 6.20 10.27 25.24
C PHE A 184 7.29 10.81 24.32
N ILE A 185 6.91 11.35 23.17
CA ILE A 185 7.80 12.19 22.38
C ILE A 185 7.77 13.60 22.94
N ARG A 186 8.93 14.10 23.36
CA ARG A 186 9.12 15.50 23.76
C ARG A 186 9.49 16.31 22.51
N GLY A 187 8.64 17.25 22.13
CA GLY A 187 8.86 18.22 21.05
C GLY A 187 8.82 19.65 21.58
N ALA A 188 8.81 20.63 20.68
CA ALA A 188 8.66 22.06 21.02
C ALA A 188 7.29 22.41 21.66
N GLN A 189 6.33 21.49 21.62
CA GLN A 189 5.00 21.62 22.20
C GLN A 189 4.78 20.54 23.26
N ARG A 190 3.51 20.42 23.74
CA ARG A 190 3.10 19.45 24.76
C ARG A 190 3.56 18.02 24.37
N PRO A 191 4.12 17.23 25.31
CA PRO A 191 4.52 15.86 25.07
C PRO A 191 3.38 15.03 24.42
N ALA A 192 3.70 14.25 23.40
CA ALA A 192 2.73 13.41 22.69
C ALA A 192 2.91 11.96 23.12
N GLN A 193 1.82 11.34 23.57
CA GLN A 193 1.73 9.93 23.96
C GLN A 193 2.05 9.03 22.77
N LEU A 194 2.85 7.98 23.02
CA LEU A 194 3.15 6.94 22.04
C LEU A 194 2.19 5.74 22.15
N TYR A 195 1.96 5.13 21.01
CA TYR A 195 1.14 3.94 20.81
C TYR A 195 1.89 2.94 19.94
N ARG A 196 1.53 1.68 20.03
CA ARG A 196 1.90 0.62 19.08
C ARG A 196 0.67 -0.14 18.60
N ALA A 197 0.82 -0.92 17.55
CA ALA A 197 -0.21 -1.89 17.16
C ALA A 197 -0.43 -2.93 18.25
N GLY A 198 -1.68 -3.35 18.45
CA GLY A 198 -2.05 -4.44 19.33
C GLY A 198 -1.50 -5.78 18.86
N ASP A 199 -1.27 -6.70 19.78
CA ASP A 199 -0.84 -8.05 19.46
C ASP A 199 -1.97 -8.76 18.68
N GLY A 200 -1.67 -9.27 17.48
CA GLY A 200 -2.67 -9.85 16.59
C GLY A 200 -3.42 -8.84 15.71
N PHE A 201 -2.96 -7.57 15.65
CA PHE A 201 -3.51 -6.59 14.72
C PHE A 201 -3.50 -7.12 13.28
N SER A 202 -4.64 -7.02 12.62
CA SER A 202 -4.80 -7.27 11.20
C SER A 202 -5.54 -6.11 10.55
N PHE A 203 -5.07 -5.67 9.39
CA PHE A 203 -5.79 -4.66 8.59
C PHE A 203 -7.09 -5.21 7.98
N SER A 204 -7.60 -6.30 8.54
CA SER A 204 -8.86 -6.95 8.16
C SER A 204 -9.99 -6.32 8.98
N GLY A 205 -10.87 -5.60 8.34
CA GLY A 205 -12.13 -5.12 8.90
C GLY A 205 -13.28 -5.88 8.26
#